data_1419a27f5db46f92534aec0512a7a376
#
_entry.id   1419a27f5db46f92534aec0512a7a376
#
_cell.length_a   1.000
_cell.length_b   1.000
_cell.length_c   1.000
_cell.angle_alpha   90.00
_cell.angle_beta   90.00
_cell.angle_gamma   90.00
#
_symmetry.space_group_name_H-M   'P 1'
#
loop_
_entity.id
_entity.type
_entity.pdbx_description
1 polymer ?
#
loop_
_entity_poly.entity_id
_entity_poly.type
_entity_poly.pdbx_seq_one_letter_code
_entity_poly.pdbx_strand_id
1 'polypeptide(L)'
;QSVLGLERVGIEDNFFRIGGNSLLAIKLAAAIHREMEIEIPLHILFSYRSVSLLAEWLEDGHSKCELLHRLTPKSTATDKLFMVHAANCGSEVYTSLANELSNVYNCIGINNYNLLTEYHISSLEKIAQVYLELILTETSIDKPIRILGWSLGGQLAMEIAFQLEQSGAKNIGLFLLDTIINTDDLKRVKNQMDMSYVVKGVTKKLQQMGAEDTYINKVLEAIPFENKIINCDLSGKLTHTKITLFKAGKTDQSYKGEIGVLVNQLVAKMPDNNISAWITTPLMIKLIEHCSHSDIIEATSIIKDGIINKNSVKEGVSIFTE
;
A
#
# COMPACT_ATOMS: atom_id res chain seq x y z
N GLN A 1 -28.27 1.10 -1.44
CA GLN A 1 -29.09 2.27 -1.11
C GLN A 1 -28.86 2.70 0.34
N SER A 2 -29.15 1.87 1.33
CA SER A 2 -29.06 2.17 2.77
C SER A 2 -27.67 2.67 3.20
N VAL A 3 -26.61 2.04 2.70
CA VAL A 3 -25.20 2.41 3.02
C VAL A 3 -24.83 3.81 2.51
N LEU A 4 -25.39 4.21 1.36
CA LEU A 4 -25.14 5.51 0.74
C LEU A 4 -26.14 6.61 1.16
N GLY A 5 -27.23 6.23 1.84
CA GLY A 5 -28.32 7.15 2.15
C GLY A 5 -29.10 7.64 0.92
N LEU A 6 -29.08 6.89 -0.17
CA LEU A 6 -29.75 7.23 -1.42
C LEU A 6 -31.08 6.48 -1.57
N GLU A 7 -32.12 7.14 -2.09
CA GLU A 7 -33.42 6.51 -2.33
C GLU A 7 -33.39 5.49 -3.48
N ARG A 8 -32.52 5.75 -4.49
CA ARG A 8 -32.33 4.85 -5.63
C ARG A 8 -30.86 4.72 -5.99
N VAL A 9 -30.46 3.52 -6.38
CA VAL A 9 -29.13 3.19 -6.93
C VAL A 9 -29.39 2.25 -8.12
N GLY A 10 -28.86 2.61 -9.28
CA GLY A 10 -28.89 1.76 -10.48
C GLY A 10 -27.91 0.60 -10.36
N ILE A 11 -28.18 -0.52 -11.03
CA ILE A 11 -27.31 -1.69 -10.99
C ILE A 11 -25.96 -1.44 -11.66
N GLU A 12 -25.89 -0.49 -12.61
CA GLU A 12 -24.66 -0.06 -13.31
C GLU A 12 -23.96 1.13 -12.64
N ASP A 13 -24.57 1.73 -11.60
CA ASP A 13 -24.00 2.89 -10.95
C ASP A 13 -22.69 2.51 -10.23
N ASN A 14 -21.64 3.28 -10.54
CA ASN A 14 -20.35 3.13 -9.86
C ASN A 14 -20.46 3.64 -8.42
N PHE A 15 -20.35 2.76 -7.45
CA PHE A 15 -20.46 3.02 -6.01
C PHE A 15 -19.67 4.26 -5.57
N PHE A 16 -18.42 4.42 -6.03
CA PHE A 16 -17.56 5.53 -5.63
C PHE A 16 -17.94 6.86 -6.30
N ARG A 17 -18.55 6.82 -7.49
CA ARG A 17 -19.03 8.03 -8.18
C ARG A 17 -20.32 8.59 -7.60
N ILE A 18 -21.12 7.75 -6.97
CA ILE A 18 -22.40 8.16 -6.37
C ILE A 18 -22.31 8.44 -4.86
N GLY A 19 -21.08 8.68 -4.36
CA GLY A 19 -20.84 9.08 -2.97
C GLY A 19 -20.20 8.02 -2.08
N GLY A 20 -19.88 6.84 -2.60
CA GLY A 20 -19.14 5.81 -1.88
C GLY A 20 -17.68 6.21 -1.65
N ASN A 21 -17.14 5.77 -0.54
CA ASN A 21 -15.73 5.92 -0.17
C ASN A 21 -15.26 4.64 0.54
N SER A 22 -14.00 4.58 0.95
CA SER A 22 -13.43 3.39 1.61
C SER A 22 -14.19 3.00 2.88
N LEU A 23 -14.64 3.98 3.66
CA LEU A 23 -15.44 3.74 4.87
C LEU A 23 -16.79 3.10 4.54
N LEU A 24 -17.47 3.63 3.53
CA LEU A 24 -18.77 3.10 3.08
C LEU A 24 -18.63 1.75 2.39
N ALA A 25 -17.47 1.45 1.76
CA ALA A 25 -17.18 0.13 1.20
C ALA A 25 -17.07 -0.93 2.31
N ILE A 26 -16.44 -0.61 3.44
CA ILE A 26 -16.39 -1.50 4.62
C ILE A 26 -17.80 -1.76 5.15
N LYS A 27 -18.62 -0.72 5.29
CA LYS A 27 -20.02 -0.86 5.71
C LYS A 27 -20.86 -1.67 4.72
N LEU A 28 -20.56 -1.56 3.43
CA LEU A 28 -21.22 -2.33 2.38
C LEU A 28 -20.86 -3.81 2.48
N ALA A 29 -19.56 -4.15 2.67
CA ALA A 29 -19.12 -5.53 2.88
C ALA A 29 -19.84 -6.15 4.10
N ALA A 30 -19.86 -5.43 5.22
CA ALA A 30 -20.54 -5.85 6.44
C ALA A 30 -22.06 -6.06 6.24
N ALA A 31 -22.72 -5.18 5.49
CA ALA A 31 -24.13 -5.30 5.19
C ALA A 31 -24.43 -6.52 4.30
N ILE A 32 -23.62 -6.78 3.29
CA ILE A 32 -23.76 -7.95 2.41
C ILE A 32 -23.57 -9.24 3.20
N HIS A 33 -22.53 -9.30 4.05
CA HIS A 33 -22.31 -10.47 4.91
C HIS A 33 -23.51 -10.74 5.80
N ARG A 34 -24.01 -9.72 6.49
CA ARG A 34 -25.15 -9.85 7.42
C ARG A 34 -26.44 -10.29 6.73
N GLU A 35 -26.69 -9.82 5.50
CA GLU A 35 -27.98 -10.04 4.83
C GLU A 35 -27.97 -11.22 3.86
N MET A 36 -26.80 -11.58 3.34
CA MET A 36 -26.65 -12.63 2.33
C MET A 36 -25.75 -13.79 2.78
N GLU A 37 -25.12 -13.68 3.95
CA GLU A 37 -24.14 -14.66 4.48
C GLU A 37 -22.94 -14.87 3.53
N ILE A 38 -22.64 -13.86 2.68
CA ILE A 38 -21.52 -13.90 1.72
C ILE A 38 -20.41 -13.00 2.24
N GLU A 39 -19.21 -13.55 2.42
CA GLU A 39 -18.01 -12.77 2.73
C GLU A 39 -17.41 -12.22 1.44
N ILE A 40 -17.45 -10.90 1.26
CA ILE A 40 -16.83 -10.21 0.12
C ILE A 40 -15.57 -9.50 0.60
N PRO A 41 -14.38 -9.90 0.13
CA PRO A 41 -13.14 -9.19 0.44
C PRO A 41 -13.24 -7.73 -0.02
N LEU A 42 -12.76 -6.78 0.79
CA LEU A 42 -12.89 -5.35 0.51
C LEU A 42 -12.35 -4.95 -0.87
N HIS A 43 -11.22 -5.54 -1.30
CA HIS A 43 -10.65 -5.24 -2.59
C HIS A 43 -11.58 -5.57 -3.76
N ILE A 44 -12.49 -6.55 -3.60
CA ILE A 44 -13.49 -6.89 -4.61
C ILE A 44 -14.48 -5.73 -4.82
N LEU A 45 -14.91 -5.07 -3.75
CA LEU A 45 -15.80 -3.89 -3.87
C LEU A 45 -15.11 -2.72 -4.58
N PHE A 46 -13.78 -2.62 -4.50
CA PHE A 46 -13.01 -1.61 -5.23
C PHE A 46 -12.79 -1.97 -6.71
N SER A 47 -12.80 -3.25 -7.06
CA SER A 47 -12.68 -3.72 -8.44
C SER A 47 -14.04 -3.75 -9.16
N TYR A 48 -15.01 -4.35 -8.52
CA TYR A 48 -16.37 -4.60 -9.03
C TYR A 48 -17.32 -3.55 -8.46
N ARG A 49 -17.25 -2.33 -9.01
CA ARG A 49 -17.77 -1.09 -8.41
C ARG A 49 -19.26 -0.83 -8.62
N SER A 50 -19.97 -1.72 -9.27
CA SER A 50 -21.43 -1.66 -9.47
C SER A 50 -22.08 -2.96 -9.02
N VAL A 51 -23.39 -2.92 -8.83
CA VAL A 51 -24.16 -4.10 -8.42
C VAL A 51 -24.05 -5.20 -9.47
N SER A 52 -24.13 -4.86 -10.77
CA SER A 52 -24.01 -5.82 -11.87
C SER A 52 -22.65 -6.51 -11.89
N LEU A 53 -21.56 -5.74 -11.80
CA LEU A 53 -20.20 -6.29 -11.79
C LEU A 53 -19.96 -7.19 -10.57
N LEU A 54 -20.48 -6.81 -9.40
CA LEU A 54 -20.35 -7.62 -8.20
C LEU A 54 -21.15 -8.92 -8.28
N ALA A 55 -22.34 -8.88 -8.90
CA ALA A 55 -23.15 -10.07 -9.14
C ALA A 55 -22.46 -11.03 -10.11
N GLU A 56 -21.88 -10.54 -11.21
CA GLU A 56 -21.06 -11.35 -12.13
C GLU A 56 -19.90 -12.04 -11.40
N TRP A 57 -19.19 -11.29 -10.55
CA TRP A 57 -18.11 -11.87 -9.75
C TRP A 57 -18.58 -12.99 -8.81
N LEU A 58 -19.74 -12.83 -8.20
CA LEU A 58 -20.34 -13.85 -7.33
C LEU A 58 -20.78 -15.11 -8.10
N GLU A 59 -21.33 -14.93 -9.30
CA GLU A 59 -21.77 -16.02 -10.18
C GLU A 59 -20.61 -16.86 -10.72
N ASP A 60 -19.45 -16.24 -10.99
CA ASP A 60 -18.23 -16.93 -11.44
C ASP A 60 -17.58 -17.79 -10.36
N GLY A 61 -18.16 -17.89 -9.16
CA GLY A 61 -17.70 -18.75 -8.06
C GLY A 61 -16.36 -18.32 -7.45
N HIS A 62 -15.93 -17.09 -7.66
CA HIS A 62 -14.69 -16.53 -7.14
C HIS A 62 -14.79 -16.15 -5.67
N SER A 63 -14.97 -17.16 -4.80
CA SER A 63 -14.79 -16.99 -3.35
C SER A 63 -13.31 -17.07 -2.93
N LYS A 64 -12.37 -17.17 -3.88
CA LYS A 64 -10.93 -17.25 -3.59
C LYS A 64 -10.35 -15.86 -3.45
N CYS A 65 -9.80 -15.61 -2.28
CA CYS A 65 -9.00 -14.45 -1.93
C CYS A 65 -7.80 -14.32 -2.90
N GLU A 66 -7.90 -13.44 -3.89
CA GLU A 66 -6.81 -13.23 -4.84
C GLU A 66 -5.78 -12.26 -4.26
N LEU A 67 -4.51 -12.68 -4.22
CA LEU A 67 -3.40 -11.81 -3.84
C LEU A 67 -3.15 -10.71 -4.87
N LEU A 68 -3.48 -10.93 -6.13
CA LEU A 68 -3.44 -9.92 -7.18
C LEU A 68 -4.82 -9.28 -7.39
N HIS A 69 -4.86 -7.96 -7.35
CA HIS A 69 -6.07 -7.16 -7.42
C HIS A 69 -6.00 -6.18 -8.60
N ARG A 70 -6.89 -6.30 -9.58
CA ARG A 70 -6.97 -5.38 -10.73
C ARG A 70 -7.59 -4.05 -10.30
N LEU A 71 -6.76 -3.08 -9.89
CA LEU A 71 -7.22 -1.75 -9.47
C LEU A 71 -7.82 -0.94 -10.62
N THR A 72 -7.38 -1.17 -11.85
CA THR A 72 -7.85 -0.51 -13.06
C THR A 72 -8.27 -1.50 -14.16
N PRO A 73 -9.32 -2.32 -13.93
CA PRO A 73 -9.68 -3.42 -14.84
C PRO A 73 -10.08 -2.95 -16.25
N LYS A 74 -10.50 -1.68 -16.41
CA LYS A 74 -10.87 -1.07 -17.70
C LYS A 74 -9.74 -0.24 -18.32
N SER A 75 -8.53 -0.26 -17.76
CA SER A 75 -7.39 0.47 -18.35
C SER A 75 -6.97 -0.18 -19.66
N THR A 76 -6.72 0.66 -20.67
CA THR A 76 -6.12 0.26 -21.95
C THR A 76 -4.61 0.45 -21.98
N ALA A 77 -4.01 0.92 -20.88
CA ALA A 77 -2.58 1.11 -20.77
C ALA A 77 -1.85 -0.23 -20.79
N THR A 78 -0.76 -0.29 -21.55
CA THR A 78 0.10 -1.48 -21.68
C THR A 78 1.10 -1.60 -20.53
N ASP A 79 1.54 -0.46 -20.00
CA ASP A 79 2.50 -0.41 -18.90
C ASP A 79 1.82 -0.78 -17.57
N LYS A 80 2.43 -1.68 -16.82
CA LYS A 80 1.91 -2.13 -15.53
C LYS A 80 2.59 -1.39 -14.38
N LEU A 81 1.79 -1.04 -13.36
CA LEU A 81 2.26 -0.54 -12.06
C LEU A 81 1.75 -1.46 -10.97
N PHE A 82 2.67 -2.15 -10.31
CA PHE A 82 2.37 -3.00 -9.16
C PHE A 82 2.34 -2.17 -7.89
N MET A 83 1.26 -2.27 -7.11
CA MET A 83 1.03 -1.45 -5.92
C MET A 83 0.96 -2.36 -4.69
N VAL A 84 2.06 -2.39 -3.91
CA VAL A 84 2.20 -3.31 -2.78
C VAL A 84 1.53 -2.72 -1.54
N HIS A 85 0.67 -3.50 -0.89
CA HIS A 85 -0.09 -3.11 0.29
C HIS A 85 0.77 -2.46 1.38
N ALA A 86 0.18 -1.60 2.20
CA ALA A 86 0.80 -1.09 3.42
C ALA A 86 0.48 -2.00 4.63
N ALA A 87 1.01 -1.68 5.82
CA ALA A 87 0.70 -2.42 7.02
C ALA A 87 -0.79 -2.30 7.39
N ASN A 88 -1.37 -3.38 7.91
CA ASN A 88 -2.74 -3.47 8.43
C ASN A 88 -3.85 -3.19 7.41
N CYS A 89 -3.57 -3.29 6.13
CA CYS A 89 -4.55 -3.10 5.05
C CYS A 89 -4.17 -3.89 3.79
N GLY A 90 -5.09 -3.99 2.85
CA GLY A 90 -4.81 -4.52 1.52
C GLY A 90 -4.44 -3.42 0.52
N SER A 91 -4.43 -3.76 -0.76
CA SER A 91 -4.08 -2.84 -1.85
C SER A 91 -5.20 -1.86 -2.21
N GLU A 92 -6.39 -1.99 -1.63
CA GLU A 92 -7.54 -1.09 -1.83
C GLU A 92 -7.24 0.37 -1.48
N VAL A 93 -6.28 0.61 -0.60
CA VAL A 93 -5.82 1.96 -0.21
C VAL A 93 -5.33 2.78 -1.42
N TYR A 94 -4.91 2.12 -2.49
CA TYR A 94 -4.41 2.77 -3.71
C TYR A 94 -5.49 3.07 -4.74
N THR A 95 -6.76 2.73 -4.51
CA THR A 95 -7.82 2.84 -5.51
C THR A 95 -7.94 4.24 -6.11
N SER A 96 -7.89 5.29 -5.29
CA SER A 96 -7.97 6.67 -5.78
C SER A 96 -6.78 7.03 -6.67
N LEU A 97 -5.56 6.70 -6.25
CA LEU A 97 -4.34 6.94 -7.01
C LEU A 97 -4.32 6.13 -8.32
N ALA A 98 -4.72 4.85 -8.26
CA ALA A 98 -4.79 3.98 -9.42
C ALA A 98 -5.77 4.53 -10.47
N ASN A 99 -6.92 5.06 -10.05
CA ASN A 99 -7.87 5.70 -10.95
C ASN A 99 -7.27 6.88 -11.71
N GLU A 100 -6.53 7.73 -11.02
CA GLU A 100 -5.84 8.87 -11.65
C GLU A 100 -4.73 8.43 -12.61
N LEU A 101 -4.10 7.28 -12.37
CA LEU A 101 -3.04 6.72 -13.19
C LEU A 101 -3.56 5.83 -14.33
N SER A 102 -4.86 5.53 -14.39
CA SER A 102 -5.47 4.54 -15.29
C SER A 102 -5.23 4.76 -16.79
N ASN A 103 -4.97 6.00 -17.21
CA ASN A 103 -4.63 6.33 -18.59
C ASN A 103 -3.15 6.06 -18.94
N VAL A 104 -2.29 5.84 -17.94
CA VAL A 104 -0.84 5.67 -18.11
C VAL A 104 -0.42 4.27 -17.72
N TYR A 105 -1.05 3.71 -16.70
CA TYR A 105 -0.72 2.40 -16.16
C TYR A 105 -1.96 1.51 -16.01
N ASN A 106 -1.77 0.22 -16.29
CA ASN A 106 -2.63 -0.83 -15.78
C ASN A 106 -2.17 -1.13 -14.35
N CYS A 107 -2.90 -0.59 -13.36
CA CYS A 107 -2.54 -0.70 -11.94
C CYS A 107 -3.01 -2.04 -11.37
N ILE A 108 -2.07 -2.79 -10.80
CA ILE A 108 -2.29 -4.10 -10.19
C ILE A 108 -1.87 -4.01 -8.73
N GLY A 109 -2.82 -4.14 -7.82
CA GLY A 109 -2.57 -4.22 -6.40
C GLY A 109 -2.05 -5.59 -6.00
N ILE A 110 -1.10 -5.62 -5.08
CA ILE A 110 -0.66 -6.82 -4.38
C ILE A 110 -1.21 -6.74 -2.97
N ASN A 111 -2.16 -7.63 -2.67
CA ASN A 111 -2.83 -7.68 -1.40
C ASN A 111 -1.96 -8.28 -0.30
N ASN A 112 -2.31 -7.98 0.93
CA ASN A 112 -1.59 -8.41 2.11
C ASN A 112 -1.78 -9.92 2.34
N TYR A 113 -0.72 -10.67 2.12
CA TYR A 113 -0.69 -12.12 2.32
C TYR A 113 -1.13 -12.50 3.72
N ASN A 114 -0.64 -11.81 4.75
CA ASN A 114 -0.94 -12.12 6.14
C ASN A 114 -2.38 -11.78 6.57
N LEU A 115 -3.14 -11.01 5.78
CA LEU A 115 -4.58 -10.79 5.99
C LEU A 115 -5.45 -11.82 5.27
N LEU A 116 -4.90 -12.43 4.21
CA LEU A 116 -5.69 -13.25 3.30
C LEU A 116 -5.47 -14.76 3.49
N THR A 117 -4.42 -15.14 4.24
CA THR A 117 -4.06 -16.55 4.43
C THR A 117 -3.97 -16.90 5.91
N GLU A 118 -4.19 -18.17 6.23
CA GLU A 118 -3.99 -18.70 7.57
C GLU A 118 -2.50 -18.90 7.92
N TYR A 119 -1.64 -18.96 6.89
CA TYR A 119 -0.20 -19.14 7.05
C TYR A 119 0.52 -17.80 7.01
N HIS A 120 0.90 -17.29 8.19
CA HIS A 120 1.54 -16.00 8.28
C HIS A 120 3.05 -16.06 8.03
N ILE A 121 3.56 -15.10 7.28
CA ILE A 121 4.99 -14.92 6.98
C ILE A 121 5.50 -13.72 7.77
N SER A 122 6.61 -13.88 8.52
CA SER A 122 7.27 -12.80 9.26
C SER A 122 8.67 -12.45 8.74
N SER A 123 9.08 -13.02 7.61
CA SER A 123 10.34 -12.74 6.93
C SER A 123 10.09 -11.80 5.76
N LEU A 124 10.80 -10.67 5.71
CA LEU A 124 10.76 -9.72 4.60
C LEU A 124 11.15 -10.39 3.28
N GLU A 125 12.24 -11.15 3.28
CA GLU A 125 12.74 -11.88 2.12
C GLU A 125 11.69 -12.87 1.56
N LYS A 126 11.10 -13.69 2.45
CA LYS A 126 10.14 -14.72 2.02
C LYS A 126 8.83 -14.14 1.48
N ILE A 127 8.28 -13.11 2.12
CA ILE A 127 7.04 -12.50 1.65
C ILE A 127 7.27 -11.72 0.35
N ALA A 128 8.44 -11.07 0.20
CA ALA A 128 8.85 -10.43 -1.05
C ALA A 128 9.02 -11.45 -2.18
N GLN A 129 9.55 -12.64 -1.91
CA GLN A 129 9.63 -13.73 -2.89
C GLN A 129 8.24 -14.16 -3.38
N VAL A 130 7.26 -14.34 -2.49
CA VAL A 130 5.88 -14.64 -2.88
C VAL A 130 5.31 -13.56 -3.79
N TYR A 131 5.54 -12.29 -3.46
CA TYR A 131 5.05 -11.18 -4.27
C TYR A 131 5.80 -11.05 -5.60
N LEU A 132 7.09 -11.34 -5.62
CA LEU A 132 7.87 -11.41 -6.86
C LEU A 132 7.32 -12.46 -7.82
N GLU A 133 7.02 -13.66 -7.32
CA GLU A 133 6.42 -14.74 -8.12
C GLU A 133 5.08 -14.28 -8.72
N LEU A 134 4.24 -13.61 -7.96
CA LEU A 134 2.99 -13.01 -8.47
C LEU A 134 3.24 -11.95 -9.54
N ILE A 135 4.20 -11.05 -9.35
CA ILE A 135 4.58 -10.04 -10.36
C ILE A 135 5.00 -10.72 -11.66
N LEU A 136 5.78 -11.80 -11.58
CA LEU A 136 6.28 -12.51 -12.74
C LEU A 136 5.21 -13.33 -13.49
N THR A 137 4.04 -13.58 -12.89
CA THR A 137 2.87 -14.09 -13.66
C THR A 137 2.31 -13.02 -14.60
N GLU A 138 2.55 -11.76 -14.32
CA GLU A 138 1.99 -10.61 -15.04
C GLU A 138 2.98 -9.97 -16.02
N THR A 139 4.28 -10.18 -15.83
CA THR A 139 5.34 -9.58 -16.65
C THR A 139 6.58 -10.48 -16.67
N SER A 140 7.64 -10.06 -17.37
CA SER A 140 8.94 -10.75 -17.38
C SER A 140 10.06 -9.83 -16.96
N ILE A 141 11.20 -10.37 -16.54
CA ILE A 141 12.37 -9.60 -16.07
C ILE A 141 13.00 -8.72 -17.16
N ASP A 142 12.76 -9.04 -18.45
CA ASP A 142 13.27 -8.29 -19.58
C ASP A 142 12.46 -7.00 -19.85
N LYS A 143 11.27 -6.89 -19.28
CA LYS A 143 10.38 -5.75 -19.44
C LYS A 143 10.59 -4.73 -18.32
N PRO A 144 10.19 -3.46 -18.55
CA PRO A 144 10.16 -2.47 -17.48
C PRO A 144 9.21 -2.91 -16.36
N ILE A 145 9.72 -2.98 -15.12
CA ILE A 145 8.94 -3.31 -13.93
C ILE A 145 8.83 -2.04 -13.08
N ARG A 146 7.60 -1.65 -12.75
CA ARG A 146 7.31 -0.48 -11.90
C ARG A 146 6.53 -0.92 -10.68
N ILE A 147 7.04 -0.57 -9.50
CA ILE A 147 6.44 -0.95 -8.23
C ILE A 147 6.25 0.30 -7.38
N LEU A 148 5.09 0.42 -6.77
CA LEU A 148 4.76 1.46 -5.81
C LEU A 148 4.45 0.81 -4.47
N GLY A 149 4.91 1.42 -3.38
CA GLY A 149 4.58 0.98 -2.04
C GLY A 149 4.55 2.13 -1.04
N TRP A 150 3.58 2.09 -0.14
CA TRP A 150 3.45 3.01 0.98
C TRP A 150 3.90 2.35 2.28
N SER A 151 4.72 3.04 3.09
CA SER A 151 5.13 2.54 4.40
C SER A 151 5.82 1.16 4.29
N LEU A 152 5.27 0.11 4.94
CA LEU A 152 5.71 -1.29 4.80
C LEU A 152 5.74 -1.74 3.34
N GLY A 153 4.74 -1.34 2.55
CA GLY A 153 4.68 -1.68 1.12
C GLY A 153 5.88 -1.20 0.33
N GLY A 154 6.46 -0.07 0.71
CA GLY A 154 7.70 0.42 0.09
C GLY A 154 8.93 -0.38 0.52
N GLN A 155 9.01 -0.83 1.76
CA GLN A 155 10.08 -1.73 2.20
C GLN A 155 10.01 -3.08 1.47
N LEU A 156 8.79 -3.63 1.32
CA LEU A 156 8.54 -4.82 0.51
C LEU A 156 8.92 -4.60 -0.96
N ALA A 157 8.57 -3.44 -1.54
CA ALA A 157 8.94 -3.09 -2.91
C ALA A 157 10.46 -3.00 -3.10
N MET A 158 11.21 -2.50 -2.13
CA MET A 158 12.68 -2.49 -2.17
C MET A 158 13.26 -3.90 -2.11
N GLU A 159 12.73 -4.77 -1.27
CA GLU A 159 13.18 -6.17 -1.20
C GLU A 159 12.84 -6.94 -2.47
N ILE A 160 11.64 -6.75 -3.04
CA ILE A 160 11.25 -7.32 -4.34
C ILE A 160 12.21 -6.82 -5.44
N ALA A 161 12.55 -5.53 -5.45
CA ALA A 161 13.49 -4.97 -6.42
C ALA A 161 14.88 -5.56 -6.28
N PHE A 162 15.35 -5.80 -5.05
CA PHE A 162 16.62 -6.48 -4.81
C PHE A 162 16.61 -7.90 -5.41
N GLN A 163 15.58 -8.69 -5.16
CA GLN A 163 15.46 -10.04 -5.72
C GLN A 163 15.34 -10.02 -7.25
N LEU A 164 14.66 -9.01 -7.83
CA LEU A 164 14.61 -8.78 -9.28
C LEU A 164 16.00 -8.47 -9.86
N GLU A 165 16.80 -7.62 -9.21
CA GLU A 165 18.18 -7.34 -9.62
C GLU A 165 19.05 -8.60 -9.59
N GLN A 166 18.92 -9.42 -8.54
CA GLN A 166 19.61 -10.71 -8.43
C GLN A 166 19.20 -11.68 -9.53
N SER A 167 17.95 -11.59 -10.01
CA SER A 167 17.44 -12.39 -11.13
C SER A 167 17.82 -11.82 -12.51
N GLY A 168 18.56 -10.70 -12.56
CA GLY A 168 19.05 -10.08 -13.79
C GLY A 168 18.15 -9.00 -14.41
N ALA A 169 17.07 -8.60 -13.76
CA ALA A 169 16.22 -7.49 -14.22
C ALA A 169 16.99 -6.16 -14.15
N LYS A 170 16.95 -5.36 -15.25
CA LYS A 170 17.74 -4.12 -15.38
C LYS A 170 16.89 -2.84 -15.41
N ASN A 171 15.61 -2.93 -15.67
CA ASN A 171 14.74 -1.77 -15.82
C ASN A 171 13.66 -1.74 -14.74
N ILE A 172 14.09 -1.48 -13.51
CA ILE A 172 13.22 -1.44 -12.33
C ILE A 172 13.05 0.03 -11.90
N GLY A 173 11.80 0.41 -11.60
CA GLY A 173 11.48 1.72 -11.02
C GLY A 173 10.61 1.57 -9.79
N LEU A 174 11.01 2.20 -8.69
CA LEU A 174 10.27 2.24 -7.44
C LEU A 174 9.70 3.63 -7.19
N PHE A 175 8.47 3.65 -6.70
CA PHE A 175 7.79 4.82 -6.16
C PHE A 175 7.46 4.54 -4.69
N LEU A 176 8.17 5.19 -3.78
CA LEU A 176 8.06 4.97 -2.34
C LEU A 176 7.26 6.11 -1.72
N LEU A 177 6.12 5.80 -1.11
CA LEU A 177 5.29 6.78 -0.41
C LEU A 177 5.65 6.74 1.07
N ASP A 178 6.41 7.72 1.51
CA ASP A 178 6.91 7.91 2.87
C ASP A 178 7.40 6.62 3.55
N THR A 179 8.09 5.79 2.76
CA THR A 179 8.73 4.57 3.24
C THR A 179 9.93 4.92 4.10
N ILE A 180 10.02 4.33 5.28
CA ILE A 180 11.12 4.51 6.22
C ILE A 180 11.80 3.16 6.44
N ILE A 181 13.11 3.09 6.19
CA ILE A 181 13.90 1.92 6.58
C ILE A 181 14.47 2.17 7.97
N ASN A 182 14.06 1.34 8.92
CA ASN A 182 14.41 1.53 10.32
C ASN A 182 15.92 1.40 10.55
N THR A 183 16.53 2.42 11.15
CA THR A 183 17.87 2.33 11.73
C THR A 183 17.83 1.53 13.03
N ASP A 184 18.99 1.07 13.53
CA ASP A 184 19.07 0.33 14.81
C ASP A 184 18.53 1.15 15.99
N ASP A 185 18.72 2.47 15.97
CA ASP A 185 18.17 3.35 17.00
C ASP A 185 16.64 3.41 16.92
N LEU A 186 16.09 3.50 15.71
CA LEU A 186 14.65 3.51 15.52
C LEU A 186 14.02 2.16 15.89
N LYS A 187 14.67 1.04 15.53
CA LYS A 187 14.26 -0.32 15.96
C LYS A 187 14.24 -0.43 17.49
N ARG A 188 15.31 0.04 18.16
CA ARG A 188 15.41 0.01 19.63
C ARG A 188 14.27 0.81 20.29
N VAL A 189 13.98 2.00 19.80
CA VAL A 189 12.89 2.84 20.33
C VAL A 189 11.53 2.21 20.05
N LYS A 190 11.28 1.74 18.83
CA LYS A 190 10.01 1.09 18.45
C LYS A 190 9.76 -0.20 19.24
N ASN A 191 10.80 -0.98 19.57
CA ASN A 191 10.66 -2.19 20.39
C ASN A 191 10.25 -1.90 21.85
N GLN A 192 10.34 -0.65 22.32
CA GLN A 192 9.83 -0.24 23.62
C GLN A 192 8.35 0.19 23.57
N MET A 193 7.75 0.26 22.39
CA MET A 193 6.33 0.60 22.26
C MET A 193 5.47 -0.53 22.82
N ASP A 194 4.50 -0.14 23.64
CA ASP A 194 3.48 -1.07 24.10
C ASP A 194 2.56 -1.46 22.94
N MET A 195 2.70 -2.70 22.48
CA MET A 195 1.90 -3.24 21.40
C MET A 195 0.40 -3.23 21.72
N SER A 196 0.02 -3.27 22.99
CA SER A 196 -1.39 -3.14 23.37
C SER A 196 -1.98 -1.79 22.97
N TYR A 197 -1.15 -0.75 22.95
CA TYR A 197 -1.56 0.58 22.48
C TYR A 197 -1.78 0.59 20.96
N VAL A 198 -0.89 -0.05 20.20
CA VAL A 198 -1.01 -0.17 18.74
C VAL A 198 -2.29 -0.94 18.39
N VAL A 199 -2.48 -2.10 19.01
CA VAL A 199 -3.68 -2.94 18.86
C VAL A 199 -4.95 -2.15 19.16
N LYS A 200 -5.02 -1.45 20.30
CA LYS A 200 -6.18 -0.61 20.67
C LYS A 200 -6.43 0.49 19.65
N GLY A 201 -5.37 1.14 19.15
CA GLY A 201 -5.46 2.20 18.15
C GLY A 201 -6.04 1.69 16.82
N VAL A 202 -5.52 0.57 16.33
CA VAL A 202 -5.99 -0.10 15.10
C VAL A 202 -7.43 -0.56 15.26
N THR A 203 -7.76 -1.26 16.35
CA THR A 203 -9.11 -1.73 16.64
C THR A 203 -10.11 -0.58 16.64
N LYS A 204 -9.80 0.49 17.39
CA LYS A 204 -10.68 1.67 17.45
C LYS A 204 -10.89 2.31 16.08
N LYS A 205 -9.83 2.44 15.27
CA LYS A 205 -9.91 3.01 13.92
C LYS A 205 -10.80 2.14 13.03
N LEU A 206 -10.60 0.82 13.02
CA LEU A 206 -11.39 -0.12 12.23
C LEU A 206 -12.86 -0.14 12.66
N GLN A 207 -13.14 -0.12 13.97
CA GLN A 207 -14.52 -0.01 14.50
C GLN A 207 -15.19 1.29 14.10
N GLN A 208 -14.48 2.43 14.16
CA GLN A 208 -14.99 3.72 13.69
C GLN A 208 -15.29 3.72 12.18
N MET A 209 -14.54 2.94 11.42
CA MET A 209 -14.77 2.70 10.00
C MET A 209 -15.90 1.73 9.73
N GLY A 210 -16.44 1.05 10.77
CA GLY A 210 -17.53 0.08 10.66
C GLY A 210 -17.07 -1.28 10.14
N ALA A 211 -15.81 -1.62 10.34
CA ALA A 211 -15.28 -2.94 9.99
C ALA A 211 -15.91 -4.02 10.87
N GLU A 212 -16.15 -5.19 10.29
CA GLU A 212 -16.63 -6.36 11.02
C GLU A 212 -15.57 -6.95 11.96
N ASP A 213 -16.01 -7.59 13.03
CA ASP A 213 -15.11 -8.23 13.99
C ASP A 213 -14.21 -9.28 13.34
N THR A 214 -14.71 -10.00 12.33
CA THR A 214 -13.95 -10.98 11.54
C THR A 214 -12.75 -10.33 10.83
N TYR A 215 -12.95 -9.18 10.19
CA TYR A 215 -11.88 -8.44 9.54
C TYR A 215 -10.92 -7.83 10.57
N ILE A 216 -11.45 -7.26 11.65
CA ILE A 216 -10.65 -6.72 12.75
C ILE A 216 -9.73 -7.81 13.31
N ASN A 217 -10.25 -9.01 13.57
CA ASN A 217 -9.46 -10.12 14.07
C ASN A 217 -8.34 -10.52 13.12
N LYS A 218 -8.62 -10.63 11.80
CA LYS A 218 -7.58 -10.90 10.79
C LYS A 218 -6.46 -9.85 10.82
N VAL A 219 -6.81 -8.57 10.92
CA VAL A 219 -5.83 -7.48 11.03
C VAL A 219 -5.01 -7.62 12.32
N LEU A 220 -5.67 -7.90 13.46
CA LEU A 220 -4.97 -8.05 14.74
C LEU A 220 -4.04 -9.26 14.77
N GLU A 221 -4.42 -10.36 14.12
CA GLU A 221 -3.58 -11.55 13.96
C GLU A 221 -2.35 -11.28 13.09
N ALA A 222 -2.47 -10.43 12.07
CA ALA A 222 -1.37 -10.08 11.16
C ALA A 222 -0.33 -9.12 11.80
N ILE A 223 -0.73 -8.24 12.72
CA ILE A 223 0.12 -7.20 13.33
C ILE A 223 1.48 -7.74 13.84
N PRO A 224 1.57 -8.85 14.60
CA PRO A 224 2.85 -9.35 15.09
C PRO A 224 3.83 -9.76 13.99
N PHE A 225 3.30 -10.27 12.87
CA PHE A 225 4.11 -10.71 11.72
C PHE A 225 4.58 -9.50 10.92
N GLU A 226 3.72 -8.54 10.65
CA GLU A 226 4.06 -7.29 9.97
C GLU A 226 5.08 -6.47 10.76
N ASN A 227 4.95 -6.41 12.08
CA ASN A 227 5.93 -5.76 12.96
C ASN A 227 7.32 -6.40 12.85
N LYS A 228 7.40 -7.72 12.72
CA LYS A 228 8.68 -8.40 12.48
C LYS A 228 9.24 -8.02 11.12
N ILE A 229 8.40 -7.99 10.06
CA ILE A 229 8.81 -7.60 8.70
C ILE A 229 9.35 -6.16 8.69
N ILE A 230 8.65 -5.21 9.31
CA ILE A 230 9.05 -3.79 9.39
C ILE A 230 10.42 -3.62 10.06
N ASN A 231 10.79 -4.51 10.97
CA ASN A 231 12.08 -4.48 11.68
C ASN A 231 13.18 -5.32 11.00
N CYS A 232 12.89 -6.01 9.90
CA CYS A 232 13.92 -6.67 9.10
C CYS A 232 14.76 -5.65 8.36
N ASP A 233 16.05 -5.97 8.19
CA ASP A 233 16.91 -5.29 7.21
C ASP A 233 16.60 -5.82 5.83
N LEU A 234 16.91 -5.01 4.80
CA LEU A 234 16.88 -5.46 3.42
C LEU A 234 18.01 -6.47 3.17
N SER A 235 17.81 -7.41 2.26
CA SER A 235 18.79 -8.45 1.94
C SER A 235 20.06 -7.92 1.28
N GLY A 236 20.02 -6.71 0.73
CA GLY A 236 21.19 -6.05 0.14
C GLY A 236 20.87 -4.69 -0.47
N LYS A 237 21.88 -4.10 -1.12
CA LYS A 237 21.76 -2.78 -1.75
C LYS A 237 21.29 -2.90 -3.19
N LEU A 238 20.39 -1.98 -3.58
CA LEU A 238 19.95 -1.80 -4.95
C LEU A 238 21.00 -1.06 -5.77
N THR A 239 21.34 -1.58 -6.95
CA THR A 239 22.44 -1.09 -7.77
C THR A 239 22.02 -0.49 -9.11
N HIS A 240 20.83 -0.82 -9.60
CA HIS A 240 20.32 -0.37 -10.91
C HIS A 240 18.92 0.24 -10.82
N THR A 241 18.20 -0.02 -9.76
CA THR A 241 16.81 0.42 -9.56
C THR A 241 16.75 1.94 -9.44
N LYS A 242 15.84 2.55 -10.20
CA LYS A 242 15.54 3.99 -10.10
C LYS A 242 14.47 4.21 -9.03
N ILE A 243 14.75 5.09 -8.07
CA ILE A 243 13.86 5.29 -6.93
C ILE A 243 13.42 6.73 -6.84
N THR A 244 12.11 6.91 -6.67
CA THR A 244 11.49 8.19 -6.29
C THR A 244 10.83 8.02 -4.93
N LEU A 245 11.29 8.76 -3.94
CA LEU A 245 10.69 8.86 -2.62
C LEU A 245 9.77 10.08 -2.57
N PHE A 246 8.49 9.87 -2.35
CA PHE A 246 7.54 10.90 -1.95
C PHE A 246 7.56 10.96 -0.43
N LYS A 247 8.14 12.02 0.12
CA LYS A 247 8.36 12.18 1.57
C LYS A 247 7.30 13.09 2.18
N ALA A 248 6.70 12.66 3.29
CA ALA A 248 5.79 13.49 4.07
C ALA A 248 6.55 14.61 4.77
N GLY A 249 6.01 15.84 4.71
CA GLY A 249 6.59 17.02 5.34
C GLY A 249 6.16 17.25 6.79
N LYS A 250 5.02 16.68 7.18
CA LYS A 250 4.49 16.80 8.55
C LYS A 250 4.82 15.58 9.39
N THR A 251 5.03 15.83 10.68
CA THR A 251 5.21 14.78 11.69
C THR A 251 3.94 13.95 11.84
N ASP A 252 4.09 12.64 11.95
CA ASP A 252 2.96 11.74 12.15
C ASP A 252 2.44 11.84 13.60
N GLN A 253 1.17 12.20 13.73
CA GLN A 253 0.47 12.33 15.02
C GLN A 253 -0.04 10.98 15.56
N SER A 254 0.13 9.89 14.83
CA SER A 254 -0.27 8.55 15.28
C SER A 254 0.61 8.06 16.43
N TYR A 255 1.87 8.45 16.45
CA TYR A 255 2.80 8.16 17.55
C TYR A 255 2.57 9.12 18.72
N LYS A 256 2.09 8.59 19.85
CA LYS A 256 1.78 9.37 21.07
C LYS A 256 2.68 8.95 22.23
N GLY A 257 2.73 9.80 23.27
CA GLY A 257 3.55 9.58 24.45
C GLY A 257 5.04 9.84 24.23
N GLU A 258 5.86 9.57 25.24
CA GLU A 258 7.31 9.83 25.21
C GLU A 258 8.02 9.06 24.11
N ILE A 259 7.68 7.78 23.92
CA ILE A 259 8.27 6.93 22.86
C ILE A 259 7.86 7.48 21.48
N GLY A 260 6.62 7.92 21.30
CA GLY A 260 6.16 8.54 20.07
C GLY A 260 6.93 9.81 19.73
N VAL A 261 7.22 10.65 20.71
CA VAL A 261 8.06 11.84 20.51
C VAL A 261 9.46 11.45 20.05
N LEU A 262 10.08 10.44 20.68
CA LEU A 262 11.40 9.94 20.28
C LEU A 262 11.41 9.37 18.87
N VAL A 263 10.40 8.59 18.48
CA VAL A 263 10.26 8.08 17.10
C VAL A 263 10.22 9.25 16.11
N ASN A 264 9.36 10.23 16.36
CA ASN A 264 9.24 11.41 15.49
C ASN A 264 10.54 12.22 15.40
N GLN A 265 11.28 12.38 16.51
CA GLN A 265 12.58 13.05 16.52
C GLN A 265 13.65 12.29 15.71
N LEU A 266 13.65 10.96 15.77
CA LEU A 266 14.57 10.13 14.98
C LEU A 266 14.22 10.22 13.48
N VAL A 267 12.94 10.10 13.12
CA VAL A 267 12.48 10.21 11.72
C VAL A 267 12.78 11.59 11.14
N ALA A 268 12.61 12.66 11.92
CA ALA A 268 12.91 14.03 11.48
C ALA A 268 14.40 14.24 11.14
N LYS A 269 15.31 13.42 11.70
CA LYS A 269 16.75 13.45 11.38
C LYS A 269 17.11 12.65 10.13
N MET A 270 16.17 12.00 9.47
CA MET A 270 16.37 11.19 8.27
C MET A 270 15.83 11.94 7.05
N PRO A 271 16.63 12.76 6.35
CA PRO A 271 16.16 13.57 5.22
C PRO A 271 15.62 12.71 4.08
N ASP A 272 16.13 11.50 3.93
CA ASP A 272 15.82 10.52 2.89
C ASP A 272 15.11 9.25 3.41
N ASN A 273 14.59 9.28 4.64
CA ASN A 273 13.98 8.14 5.32
C ASN A 273 14.91 6.90 5.42
N ASN A 274 16.24 7.13 5.43
CA ASN A 274 17.30 6.10 5.44
C ASN A 274 17.33 5.21 4.17
N ILE A 275 16.77 5.68 3.06
CA ILE A 275 16.77 4.92 1.79
C ILE A 275 18.19 4.89 1.19
N SER A 276 18.94 5.99 1.25
CA SER A 276 20.29 6.09 0.66
C SER A 276 21.29 5.07 1.24
N ALA A 277 21.07 4.59 2.45
CA ALA A 277 21.90 3.52 3.03
C ALA A 277 21.83 2.20 2.24
N TRP A 278 20.75 1.98 1.49
CA TRP A 278 20.39 0.73 0.83
C TRP A 278 20.42 0.80 -0.70
N ILE A 279 20.97 1.86 -1.26
CA ILE A 279 21.05 2.05 -2.72
C ILE A 279 22.43 2.57 -3.11
N THR A 280 22.81 2.35 -4.38
CA THR A 280 23.99 2.96 -4.99
C THR A 280 23.63 3.91 -6.13
N THR A 281 22.34 3.93 -6.51
CA THR A 281 21.80 4.85 -7.52
C THR A 281 21.36 6.17 -6.89
N PRO A 282 21.32 7.28 -7.64
CA PRO A 282 20.77 8.54 -7.12
C PRO A 282 19.30 8.38 -6.67
N LEU A 283 18.99 8.94 -5.50
CA LEU A 283 17.64 9.00 -4.96
C LEU A 283 16.96 10.31 -5.36
N MET A 284 15.79 10.20 -6.00
CA MET A 284 14.94 11.36 -6.22
C MET A 284 13.98 11.52 -5.03
N ILE A 285 14.00 12.69 -4.37
CA ILE A 285 13.09 12.97 -3.25
C ILE A 285 12.11 14.07 -3.69
N LYS A 286 10.81 13.82 -3.46
CA LYS A 286 9.71 14.77 -3.65
C LYS A 286 9.04 15.00 -2.30
N LEU A 287 9.27 16.17 -1.69
CA LEU A 287 8.65 16.55 -0.42
C LEU A 287 7.20 16.97 -0.65
N ILE A 288 6.28 16.41 0.13
CA ILE A 288 4.87 16.82 0.17
C ILE A 288 4.62 17.49 1.53
N GLU A 289 4.83 18.80 1.60
CA GLU A 289 4.91 19.57 2.84
C GLU A 289 3.64 19.51 3.71
N HIS A 290 2.48 19.38 3.07
CA HIS A 290 1.19 19.45 3.78
C HIS A 290 0.70 18.08 4.28
N CYS A 291 1.34 16.98 3.92
CA CYS A 291 0.97 15.63 4.33
C CYS A 291 1.82 15.09 5.48
N SER A 292 1.22 14.24 6.30
CA SER A 292 1.88 13.35 7.25
C SER A 292 2.01 11.93 6.66
N HIS A 293 2.67 11.03 7.38
CA HIS A 293 2.77 9.62 6.99
C HIS A 293 1.42 8.98 6.69
N SER A 294 0.43 9.28 7.52
CA SER A 294 -0.89 8.63 7.47
C SER A 294 -1.79 9.11 6.33
N ASP A 295 -1.59 10.34 5.85
CA ASP A 295 -2.45 10.98 4.84
C ASP A 295 -1.76 11.24 3.50
N ILE A 296 -0.49 10.88 3.35
CA ILE A 296 0.25 11.05 2.10
C ILE A 296 -0.42 10.34 0.91
N ILE A 297 -1.10 9.22 1.18
CA ILE A 297 -1.80 8.45 0.16
C ILE A 297 -2.96 9.22 -0.49
N GLU A 298 -3.46 10.27 0.17
CA GLU A 298 -4.54 11.12 -0.31
C GLU A 298 -4.03 12.21 -1.28
N ALA A 299 -2.71 12.45 -1.33
CA ALA A 299 -2.09 13.43 -2.23
C ALA A 299 -1.96 12.89 -3.68
N THR A 300 -3.02 12.27 -4.19
CA THR A 300 -3.01 11.49 -5.43
C THR A 300 -2.55 12.28 -6.64
N SER A 301 -3.00 13.53 -6.82
CA SER A 301 -2.61 14.37 -7.94
C SER A 301 -1.11 14.71 -7.93
N ILE A 302 -0.54 15.02 -6.76
CA ILE A 302 0.89 15.33 -6.62
C ILE A 302 1.74 14.08 -6.89
N ILE A 303 1.31 12.94 -6.35
CA ILE A 303 1.98 11.65 -6.56
C ILE A 303 1.94 11.28 -8.04
N LYS A 304 0.76 11.37 -8.68
CA LYS A 304 0.59 11.14 -10.12
C LYS A 304 1.54 12.00 -10.95
N ASP A 305 1.55 13.31 -10.71
CA ASP A 305 2.45 14.23 -11.43
C ASP A 305 3.91 13.86 -11.21
N GLY A 306 4.25 13.43 -10.01
CA GLY A 306 5.58 12.97 -9.71
C GLY A 306 5.97 11.65 -10.38
N ILE A 307 5.02 10.77 -10.67
CA ILE A 307 5.22 9.51 -11.39
C ILE A 307 5.34 9.75 -12.89
N ILE A 308 4.47 10.59 -13.47
CA ILE A 308 4.38 10.82 -14.91
C ILE A 308 5.46 11.78 -15.38
N ASN A 309 5.62 12.90 -14.70
CA ASN A 309 6.51 14.00 -15.08
C ASN A 309 7.89 13.82 -14.47
N LYS A 310 8.71 12.94 -15.05
CA LYS A 310 10.10 12.70 -14.59
C LYS A 310 11.01 13.94 -14.64
N ASN A 311 10.60 15.02 -15.32
CA ASN A 311 11.43 16.20 -15.62
C ASN A 311 10.89 17.54 -15.09
N SER A 312 9.74 17.60 -14.43
CA SER A 312 9.27 18.86 -13.86
C SER A 312 9.85 19.08 -12.47
N VAL A 313 11.08 19.60 -12.46
CA VAL A 313 11.73 20.19 -11.29
C VAL A 313 11.16 21.60 -11.14
N LYS A 314 10.09 21.76 -10.33
CA LYS A 314 9.75 23.06 -9.72
C LYS A 314 9.38 22.81 -8.27
N GLU A 315 10.18 23.41 -7.39
CA GLU A 315 10.05 23.53 -5.94
C GLU A 315 10.30 22.25 -5.11
N GLY A 316 11.46 22.22 -4.41
CA GLY A 316 11.74 21.29 -3.31
C GLY A 316 12.45 19.99 -3.67
N VAL A 317 13.12 19.89 -4.82
CA VAL A 317 13.89 18.68 -5.16
C VAL A 317 15.32 18.83 -4.66
N SER A 318 15.70 18.08 -3.61
CA SER A 318 17.09 17.84 -3.24
C SER A 318 17.58 16.57 -3.96
N ILE A 319 18.55 16.74 -4.86
CA ILE A 319 19.33 15.62 -5.39
C ILE A 319 20.54 15.50 -4.46
N PHE A 320 20.57 14.49 -3.62
CA PHE A 320 21.77 14.15 -2.87
C PHE A 320 22.67 13.29 -3.77
N THR A 321 23.72 13.91 -4.27
CA THR A 321 24.88 13.24 -4.86
C THR A 321 26.03 13.45 -3.89
N GLU A 322 26.37 12.45 -3.08
CA GLU A 322 27.73 12.20 -2.59
C GLU A 322 27.92 10.71 -2.30
#